data_08d65d8a4ad3d42bbb4f45799c12d38a
#
_entry.id   08d65d8a4ad3d42bbb4f45799c12d38a
#
_cell.length_a   1.000
_cell.length_b   1.000
_cell.length_c   1.000
_cell.angle_alpha   90.00
_cell.angle_beta   90.00
_cell.angle_gamma   90.00
#
_symmetry.space_group_name_H-M   'P 1'
#
loop_
_entity.id
_entity.type
_entity.pdbx_description
1 polymer ?
#
loop_
_entity_poly.entity_id
_entity_poly.type
_entity_poly.pdbx_seq_one_letter_code
_entity_poly.pdbx_strand_id
1 'polypeptide(L)'
;MASSYGAGMDTHSRSATALDLINRPGQLTLGIELPLDNDWSPEGEARRVADGRPHGVPDLSRYPELVRQIDASGFAAIWMRDVPVFDPRNFGDAGSIYDPFVNLGFLAGITKHVALGTAGIVLPLRHPMMVAKAAASIDHLSGGRLILGLASGDRPVEYPLLGLDFEGRDETFRQNLGYMREAWNNGGLPLGDGRKAAELDLLPKPSQQTIPTIIAGNGQQSDEWIASNMDGRFVYPGGVDRTAGQAADFRRLRHAADLDRGVFITAFHLDLADDPGELPTPRKFGARIGRKPFLDHLEQLRGAGVDHMAVLLRPSRRPLPEVIDEFAREILPRIGKATAGPRPSPDKEFVHE
;
A
#
# COMPACT_ATOMS: atom_id res chain seq x y z
N MET A 1 47.76 37.62 2.45
CA MET A 1 47.09 36.86 1.38
C MET A 1 46.03 35.98 2.07
N ALA A 2 44.80 36.45 2.03
CA ALA A 2 43.68 35.77 2.65
C ALA A 2 43.01 34.86 1.59
N SER A 3 42.98 33.55 1.82
CA SER A 3 42.29 32.57 0.98
C SER A 3 40.89 32.36 1.54
N SER A 4 39.88 32.77 0.78
CA SER A 4 38.48 32.57 1.04
C SER A 4 38.13 31.11 0.78
N TYR A 5 37.75 30.35 1.83
CA TYR A 5 37.03 29.07 1.69
C TYR A 5 35.54 29.36 1.52
N GLY A 6 35.07 29.16 0.31
CA GLY A 6 33.64 29.13 0.01
C GLY A 6 33.03 27.90 0.64
N ALA A 7 32.03 28.14 1.53
CA ALA A 7 31.16 27.09 2.07
C ALA A 7 30.24 26.62 0.94
N GLY A 8 30.53 25.45 0.38
CA GLY A 8 29.59 24.69 -0.41
C GLY A 8 28.47 24.21 0.52
N MET A 9 27.25 24.66 0.29
CA MET A 9 26.06 24.04 0.88
C MET A 9 25.97 22.62 0.30
N ASP A 10 26.34 21.62 1.10
CA ASP A 10 26.00 20.24 0.86
C ASP A 10 24.48 20.12 0.96
N THR A 11 23.81 20.12 -0.16
CA THR A 11 22.45 19.61 -0.27
C THR A 11 22.54 18.14 0.10
N HIS A 12 22.11 17.76 1.29
CA HIS A 12 21.99 16.37 1.71
C HIS A 12 21.14 15.64 0.69
N SER A 13 21.75 14.89 -0.19
CA SER A 13 21.04 13.99 -1.09
C SER A 13 20.37 12.93 -0.21
N ARG A 14 19.05 13.01 -0.08
CA ARG A 14 18.24 12.01 0.61
C ARG A 14 18.56 10.65 0.00
N SER A 15 18.95 9.68 0.82
CA SER A 15 19.14 8.30 0.38
C SER A 15 17.83 7.80 -0.23
N ALA A 16 17.89 7.18 -1.41
CA ALA A 16 16.71 6.61 -2.07
C ALA A 16 16.04 5.57 -1.17
N THR A 17 14.71 5.62 -1.12
CA THR A 17 13.90 4.68 -0.34
C THR A 17 12.89 3.96 -1.22
N ALA A 18 12.25 2.91 -0.71
CA ALA A 18 11.17 2.23 -1.43
C ALA A 18 10.01 3.16 -1.82
N LEU A 19 9.81 4.27 -1.10
CA LEU A 19 8.79 5.27 -1.47
C LEU A 19 9.06 5.92 -2.82
N ASP A 20 10.31 6.04 -3.24
CA ASP A 20 10.66 6.64 -4.54
C ASP A 20 10.15 5.81 -5.73
N LEU A 21 9.88 4.51 -5.51
CA LEU A 21 9.26 3.65 -6.51
C LEU A 21 7.80 4.03 -6.78
N ILE A 22 7.09 4.50 -5.74
CA ILE A 22 5.66 4.83 -5.80
C ILE A 22 5.36 6.33 -5.75
N ASN A 23 6.33 7.17 -5.40
CA ASN A 23 6.19 8.63 -5.29
C ASN A 23 7.09 9.32 -6.31
N ARG A 24 6.64 9.42 -7.53
CA ARG A 24 7.35 10.10 -8.61
C ARG A 24 6.74 11.48 -8.82
N PRO A 25 7.52 12.56 -8.73
CA PRO A 25 6.98 13.93 -8.84
C PRO A 25 6.11 14.14 -10.09
N GLY A 26 4.87 14.58 -9.88
CA GLY A 26 3.92 14.86 -10.95
C GLY A 26 3.34 13.65 -11.69
N GLN A 27 3.63 12.44 -11.25
CA GLN A 27 3.13 11.20 -11.84
C GLN A 27 2.25 10.46 -10.82
N LEU A 28 1.21 9.79 -11.32
CA LEU A 28 0.51 8.74 -10.59
C LEU A 28 1.19 7.41 -10.94
N THR A 29 1.47 6.59 -9.95
CA THR A 29 1.99 5.23 -10.15
C THR A 29 0.92 4.20 -9.80
N LEU A 30 1.02 3.00 -10.37
CA LEU A 30 0.08 1.90 -10.08
C LEU A 30 0.81 0.73 -9.43
N GLY A 31 0.14 0.10 -8.47
CA GLY A 31 0.51 -1.18 -7.90
C GLY A 31 -0.64 -2.18 -7.99
N ILE A 32 -0.36 -3.42 -7.67
CA ILE A 32 -1.34 -4.49 -7.59
C ILE A 32 -1.56 -4.88 -6.13
N GLU A 33 -2.82 -5.03 -5.72
CA GLU A 33 -3.19 -5.60 -4.43
C GLU A 33 -3.48 -7.09 -4.58
N LEU A 34 -2.87 -7.88 -3.71
CA LEU A 34 -3.08 -9.33 -3.65
C LEU A 34 -4.41 -9.68 -2.95
N PRO A 35 -4.99 -10.85 -3.24
CA PRO A 35 -4.47 -11.95 -4.08
C PRO A 35 -4.70 -11.71 -5.56
N LEU A 36 -3.96 -12.49 -6.37
CA LEU A 36 -4.06 -12.51 -7.83
C LEU A 36 -5.03 -13.62 -8.27
N ASP A 37 -6.28 -13.42 -8.00
CA ASP A 37 -7.40 -14.22 -8.48
C ASP A 37 -8.48 -13.31 -9.07
N ASN A 38 -9.54 -13.92 -9.61
CA ASN A 38 -10.73 -13.21 -10.06
C ASN A 38 -12.02 -13.83 -9.48
N ASP A 39 -11.93 -14.39 -8.29
CA ASP A 39 -13.00 -15.13 -7.62
C ASP A 39 -14.22 -14.24 -7.28
N TRP A 40 -14.10 -12.93 -7.35
CA TRP A 40 -15.24 -12.02 -7.17
C TRP A 40 -16.00 -11.72 -8.48
N SER A 41 -15.55 -12.28 -9.60
CA SER A 41 -16.31 -12.28 -10.83
C SER A 41 -17.25 -13.49 -10.90
N PRO A 42 -18.37 -13.43 -11.65
CA PRO A 42 -19.24 -14.61 -11.86
C PRO A 42 -18.48 -15.81 -12.45
N GLU A 43 -17.56 -15.53 -13.37
CA GLU A 43 -16.74 -16.54 -14.04
C GLU A 43 -15.71 -17.17 -13.08
N GLY A 44 -15.12 -16.35 -12.21
CA GLY A 44 -14.18 -16.82 -11.18
C GLY A 44 -14.87 -17.65 -10.11
N GLU A 45 -16.05 -17.22 -9.65
CA GLU A 45 -16.86 -17.97 -8.69
C GLU A 45 -17.29 -19.33 -9.28
N ALA A 46 -17.72 -19.35 -10.54
CA ALA A 46 -18.06 -20.60 -11.20
C ALA A 46 -16.88 -21.57 -11.26
N ARG A 47 -15.66 -21.08 -11.57
CA ARG A 47 -14.44 -21.88 -11.52
C ARG A 47 -14.12 -22.38 -10.12
N ARG A 48 -14.19 -21.48 -9.10
CA ARG A 48 -13.97 -21.85 -7.71
C ARG A 48 -14.84 -23.04 -7.28
N VAL A 49 -16.13 -23.00 -7.64
CA VAL A 49 -17.08 -24.07 -7.36
C VAL A 49 -16.72 -25.35 -8.11
N ALA A 50 -16.39 -25.23 -9.40
CA ALA A 50 -16.00 -26.39 -10.23
C ALA A 50 -14.72 -27.07 -9.72
N ASP A 51 -13.77 -26.30 -9.21
CA ASP A 51 -12.50 -26.77 -8.64
C ASP A 51 -12.67 -27.31 -7.20
N GLY A 52 -13.85 -27.19 -6.61
CA GLY A 52 -14.09 -27.59 -5.22
C GLY A 52 -13.33 -26.76 -4.19
N ARG A 53 -12.85 -25.55 -4.56
CA ARG A 53 -12.14 -24.67 -3.63
C ARG A 53 -13.11 -24.06 -2.61
N PRO A 54 -12.75 -24.07 -1.30
CA PRO A 54 -13.56 -23.44 -0.28
C PRO A 54 -13.76 -21.93 -0.55
N HIS A 55 -14.88 -21.37 -0.11
CA HIS A 55 -15.12 -19.92 -0.15
C HIS A 55 -14.01 -19.20 0.63
N GLY A 56 -13.49 -18.10 0.09
CA GLY A 56 -12.42 -17.32 0.68
C GLY A 56 -10.99 -17.82 0.39
N VAL A 57 -10.82 -19.00 -0.19
CA VAL A 57 -9.51 -19.50 -0.62
C VAL A 57 -9.28 -19.11 -2.07
N PRO A 58 -8.34 -18.19 -2.35
CA PRO A 58 -8.05 -17.71 -3.72
C PRO A 58 -7.40 -18.82 -4.57
N ASP A 59 -7.49 -18.70 -5.89
CA ASP A 59 -6.71 -19.54 -6.80
C ASP A 59 -5.25 -19.08 -6.81
N LEU A 60 -4.38 -19.87 -6.22
CA LEU A 60 -2.95 -19.60 -6.14
C LEU A 60 -2.11 -20.48 -7.08
N SER A 61 -2.75 -21.23 -7.97
CA SER A 61 -2.05 -22.16 -8.89
C SER A 61 -1.02 -21.46 -9.78
N ARG A 62 -1.30 -20.22 -10.19
CA ARG A 62 -0.43 -19.39 -11.03
C ARG A 62 0.25 -18.23 -10.28
N TYR A 63 0.17 -18.22 -8.96
CA TYR A 63 0.60 -17.09 -8.15
C TYR A 63 2.04 -16.62 -8.44
N PRO A 64 3.08 -17.49 -8.44
CA PRO A 64 4.44 -17.07 -8.72
C PRO A 64 4.65 -16.55 -10.14
N GLU A 65 3.92 -17.08 -11.11
CA GLU A 65 3.97 -16.68 -12.52
C GLU A 65 3.40 -15.25 -12.68
N LEU A 66 2.20 -15.02 -12.14
CA LEU A 66 1.53 -13.71 -12.21
C LEU A 66 2.34 -12.63 -11.48
N VAL A 67 2.95 -12.94 -10.34
CA VAL A 67 3.84 -12.03 -9.63
C VAL A 67 5.04 -11.62 -10.49
N ARG A 68 5.69 -12.57 -11.17
CA ARG A 68 6.80 -12.24 -12.07
C ARG A 68 6.34 -11.43 -13.28
N GLN A 69 5.16 -11.71 -13.82
CA GLN A 69 4.57 -10.90 -14.88
C GLN A 69 4.35 -9.46 -14.43
N ILE A 70 3.82 -9.24 -13.23
CA ILE A 70 3.63 -7.91 -12.65
C ILE A 70 4.99 -7.21 -12.47
N ASP A 71 5.98 -7.88 -11.89
CA ASP A 71 7.32 -7.31 -11.68
C ASP A 71 8.00 -6.86 -12.99
N ALA A 72 7.73 -7.58 -14.09
CA ALA A 72 8.24 -7.26 -15.42
C ALA A 72 7.39 -6.22 -16.19
N SER A 73 6.17 -5.90 -15.74
CA SER A 73 5.20 -5.11 -16.50
C SER A 73 5.28 -3.61 -16.26
N GLY A 74 6.07 -3.16 -15.29
CA GLY A 74 6.23 -1.73 -14.98
C GLY A 74 5.29 -1.22 -13.88
N PHE A 75 4.55 -2.08 -13.19
CA PHE A 75 3.92 -1.73 -11.93
C PHE A 75 4.96 -1.28 -10.90
N ALA A 76 4.55 -0.35 -10.03
CA ALA A 76 5.45 0.24 -9.05
C ALA A 76 5.50 -0.54 -7.72
N ALA A 77 4.43 -1.27 -7.37
CA ALA A 77 4.34 -1.98 -6.11
C ALA A 77 3.41 -3.20 -6.17
N ILE A 78 3.62 -4.13 -5.25
CA ILE A 78 2.68 -5.18 -4.88
C ILE A 78 2.28 -4.96 -3.42
N TRP A 79 0.96 -4.97 -3.15
CA TRP A 79 0.37 -4.71 -1.85
C TRP A 79 -0.34 -5.94 -1.30
N MET A 80 -0.28 -6.15 0.01
CA MET A 80 -1.02 -7.21 0.68
C MET A 80 -1.60 -6.76 2.01
N ARG A 81 -2.67 -7.43 2.42
CA ARG A 81 -3.34 -7.23 3.70
C ARG A 81 -2.89 -8.26 4.74
N ASP A 82 -3.04 -7.92 6.00
CA ASP A 82 -2.87 -8.82 7.14
C ASP A 82 -4.27 -9.28 7.59
N VAL A 83 -4.58 -10.55 7.35
CA VAL A 83 -5.86 -11.17 7.71
C VAL A 83 -5.56 -12.48 8.44
N PRO A 84 -5.30 -12.42 9.76
CA PRO A 84 -4.95 -13.60 10.54
C PRO A 84 -6.02 -14.69 10.56
N VAL A 85 -7.31 -14.28 10.55
CA VAL A 85 -8.45 -15.18 10.67
C VAL A 85 -9.51 -14.89 9.62
N PHE A 86 -9.95 -15.92 8.92
CA PHE A 86 -11.09 -15.83 8.00
C PHE A 86 -12.41 -15.85 8.76
N ASP A 87 -13.19 -14.77 8.64
CA ASP A 87 -14.57 -14.69 9.16
C ASP A 87 -15.55 -14.56 7.99
N PRO A 88 -16.20 -15.66 7.56
CA PRO A 88 -17.10 -15.63 6.40
C PRO A 88 -18.39 -14.85 6.66
N ARG A 89 -18.74 -14.58 7.91
CA ARG A 89 -20.00 -13.91 8.27
C ARG A 89 -19.89 -12.39 8.28
N ASN A 90 -18.73 -11.87 8.70
CA ASN A 90 -18.55 -10.43 8.84
C ASN A 90 -17.59 -9.84 7.81
N PHE A 91 -16.57 -10.60 7.39
CA PHE A 91 -15.51 -10.15 6.49
C PHE A 91 -15.20 -11.24 5.45
N GLY A 92 -16.24 -11.69 4.72
CA GLY A 92 -16.18 -12.81 3.80
C GLY A 92 -15.18 -12.73 2.64
N ASP A 93 -14.32 -11.72 2.65
CA ASP A 93 -13.36 -11.41 1.59
C ASP A 93 -11.94 -11.84 1.92
N ALA A 94 -11.73 -12.88 2.69
CA ALA A 94 -10.40 -13.28 3.20
C ALA A 94 -9.22 -13.17 2.21
N GLY A 95 -9.28 -12.38 1.27
CA GLY A 95 -8.37 -12.06 0.20
C GLY A 95 -6.89 -12.38 0.40
N SER A 96 -6.43 -12.51 1.61
CA SER A 96 -5.06 -12.89 1.93
C SER A 96 -5.07 -14.10 2.85
N ILE A 97 -4.58 -15.24 2.39
CA ILE A 97 -4.53 -16.49 3.17
C ILE A 97 -3.14 -16.81 3.71
N TYR A 98 -2.12 -16.12 3.22
CA TYR A 98 -0.75 -16.28 3.72
C TYR A 98 -0.46 -15.25 4.81
N ASP A 99 0.34 -15.65 5.80
CA ASP A 99 0.96 -14.65 6.69
C ASP A 99 1.75 -13.65 5.85
N PRO A 100 1.55 -12.34 6.08
CA PRO A 100 2.13 -11.31 5.23
C PRO A 100 3.67 -11.32 5.23
N PHE A 101 4.32 -11.60 6.36
CA PHE A 101 5.78 -11.61 6.40
C PHE A 101 6.38 -12.83 5.70
N VAL A 102 5.73 -13.99 5.80
CA VAL A 102 6.13 -15.18 5.05
C VAL A 102 6.00 -14.93 3.55
N ASN A 103 4.87 -14.34 3.13
CA ASN A 103 4.63 -14.03 1.73
C ASN A 103 5.58 -12.94 1.21
N LEU A 104 5.84 -11.88 1.97
CA LEU A 104 6.82 -10.84 1.61
C LEU A 104 8.22 -11.42 1.41
N GLY A 105 8.65 -12.36 2.26
CA GLY A 105 9.92 -13.06 2.08
C GLY A 105 9.98 -13.84 0.77
N PHE A 106 8.89 -14.54 0.42
CA PHE A 106 8.77 -15.23 -0.86
C PHE A 106 8.81 -14.25 -2.05
N LEU A 107 8.05 -13.16 -1.98
CA LEU A 107 8.01 -12.11 -3.01
C LEU A 107 9.38 -11.45 -3.19
N ALA A 108 10.11 -11.18 -2.11
CA ALA A 108 11.46 -10.63 -2.16
C ALA A 108 12.40 -11.50 -3.00
N GLY A 109 12.24 -12.83 -2.91
CA GLY A 109 13.05 -13.80 -3.66
C GLY A 109 12.70 -13.93 -5.15
N ILE A 110 11.49 -13.58 -5.56
CA ILE A 110 11.02 -13.78 -6.95
C ILE A 110 10.76 -12.49 -7.74
N THR A 111 10.92 -11.31 -7.12
CA THR A 111 10.76 -9.99 -7.73
C THR A 111 12.06 -9.18 -7.64
N LYS A 112 12.21 -8.18 -8.52
CA LYS A 112 13.41 -7.33 -8.60
C LYS A 112 13.10 -5.83 -8.64
N HIS A 113 11.92 -5.44 -9.12
CA HIS A 113 11.64 -4.05 -9.50
C HIS A 113 10.57 -3.40 -8.62
N VAL A 114 9.50 -4.13 -8.29
CA VAL A 114 8.37 -3.58 -7.53
C VAL A 114 8.71 -3.36 -6.06
N ALA A 115 8.16 -2.30 -5.48
CA ALA A 115 8.08 -2.16 -4.04
C ALA A 115 7.19 -3.27 -3.45
N LEU A 116 7.53 -3.73 -2.27
CA LEU A 116 6.78 -4.73 -1.51
C LEU A 116 6.07 -4.03 -0.35
N GLY A 117 4.76 -3.87 -0.46
CA GLY A 117 3.98 -3.09 0.49
C GLY A 117 2.96 -3.92 1.27
N THR A 118 2.61 -3.45 2.46
CA THR A 118 1.46 -3.94 3.22
C THR A 118 0.42 -2.83 3.38
N ALA A 119 -0.87 -3.22 3.45
CA ALA A 119 -1.99 -2.28 3.56
C ALA A 119 -3.12 -2.83 4.44
N GLY A 120 -2.76 -3.10 5.71
CA GLY A 120 -1.49 -3.01 6.46
C GLY A 120 -1.40 -4.10 7.52
N ILE A 121 -0.22 -4.26 8.07
CA ILE A 121 0.00 -5.13 9.22
C ILE A 121 -0.81 -4.62 10.41
N VAL A 122 -1.59 -5.49 11.02
CA VAL A 122 -2.34 -5.16 12.25
C VAL A 122 -1.37 -5.17 13.43
N LEU A 123 -0.72 -4.03 13.64
CA LEU A 123 0.41 -3.92 14.57
C LEU A 123 0.09 -4.28 16.02
N PRO A 124 -1.11 -3.95 16.57
CA PRO A 124 -1.46 -4.36 17.93
C PRO A 124 -1.62 -5.87 18.15
N LEU A 125 -1.84 -6.66 17.08
CA LEU A 125 -1.96 -8.12 17.20
C LEU A 125 -0.60 -8.83 17.26
N ARG A 126 0.51 -8.11 17.08
CA ARG A 126 1.85 -8.69 16.92
C ARG A 126 2.84 -8.09 17.90
N HIS A 127 3.75 -8.90 18.40
CA HIS A 127 4.84 -8.39 19.23
C HIS A 127 5.77 -7.49 18.40
N PRO A 128 6.01 -6.21 18.79
CA PRO A 128 6.71 -5.22 17.96
C PRO A 128 8.15 -5.62 17.62
N MET A 129 8.85 -6.31 18.52
CA MET A 129 10.20 -6.84 18.25
C MET A 129 10.18 -7.84 17.08
N MET A 130 9.18 -8.72 17.02
CA MET A 130 9.07 -9.71 15.95
C MET A 130 8.71 -9.04 14.62
N VAL A 131 7.86 -8.01 14.65
CA VAL A 131 7.55 -7.20 13.46
C VAL A 131 8.78 -6.45 12.98
N ALA A 132 9.52 -5.80 13.89
CA ALA A 132 10.77 -5.10 13.57
C ALA A 132 11.80 -6.03 12.92
N LYS A 133 11.96 -7.26 13.49
CA LYS A 133 12.87 -8.29 12.97
C LYS A 133 12.47 -8.76 11.57
N ALA A 134 11.20 -9.08 11.37
CA ALA A 134 10.69 -9.55 10.09
C ALA A 134 10.81 -8.45 9.02
N ALA A 135 10.41 -7.23 9.32
CA ALA A 135 10.51 -6.09 8.43
C ALA A 135 11.96 -5.80 8.00
N ALA A 136 12.90 -5.74 8.94
CA ALA A 136 14.33 -5.54 8.62
C ALA A 136 14.90 -6.69 7.76
N SER A 137 14.48 -7.93 8.03
CA SER A 137 14.90 -9.09 7.23
C SER A 137 14.38 -9.01 5.78
N ILE A 138 13.10 -8.66 5.61
CA ILE A 138 12.49 -8.50 4.28
C ILE A 138 13.10 -7.32 3.53
N ASP A 139 13.33 -6.22 4.22
CA ASP A 139 13.98 -5.05 3.63
C ASP A 139 15.37 -5.41 3.11
N HIS A 140 16.15 -6.14 3.89
CA HIS A 140 17.45 -6.64 3.47
C HIS A 140 17.37 -7.61 2.30
N LEU A 141 16.48 -8.62 2.36
CA LEU A 141 16.31 -9.62 1.31
C LEU A 141 15.77 -9.03 0.00
N SER A 142 14.97 -7.99 0.06
CA SER A 142 14.43 -7.30 -1.10
C SER A 142 15.37 -6.23 -1.69
N GLY A 143 16.50 -5.93 -1.02
CA GLY A 143 17.40 -4.85 -1.42
C GLY A 143 16.79 -3.46 -1.21
N GLY A 144 16.09 -3.25 -0.08
CA GLY A 144 15.54 -1.95 0.29
C GLY A 144 14.22 -1.61 -0.42
N ARG A 145 13.39 -2.59 -0.79
CA ARG A 145 12.11 -2.37 -1.48
C ARG A 145 10.87 -2.49 -0.58
N LEU A 146 11.04 -2.64 0.74
CA LEU A 146 9.92 -2.75 1.67
C LEU A 146 9.29 -1.38 1.98
N ILE A 147 7.96 -1.30 1.89
CA ILE A 147 7.12 -0.24 2.45
C ILE A 147 6.22 -0.88 3.49
N LEU A 148 6.41 -0.56 4.76
CA LEU A 148 5.64 -1.16 5.84
C LEU A 148 4.37 -0.37 6.11
N GLY A 149 3.25 -0.83 5.53
CA GLY A 149 1.93 -0.32 5.85
C GLY A 149 1.40 -0.95 7.14
N LEU A 150 0.87 -0.13 8.03
CA LEU A 150 0.44 -0.49 9.37
C LEU A 150 -1.03 -0.14 9.58
N ALA A 151 -1.73 -0.91 10.41
CA ALA A 151 -3.12 -0.70 10.80
C ALA A 151 -3.30 -1.01 12.28
N SER A 152 -4.34 -0.45 12.90
CA SER A 152 -4.74 -0.83 14.26
C SER A 152 -5.71 -2.00 14.31
N GLY A 153 -6.19 -2.48 13.15
CA GLY A 153 -7.20 -3.53 13.06
C GLY A 153 -8.64 -3.04 13.26
N ASP A 154 -9.53 -3.60 12.48
CA ASP A 154 -10.97 -3.31 12.47
C ASP A 154 -11.84 -4.55 12.71
N ARG A 155 -11.22 -5.68 13.07
CA ARG A 155 -11.87 -6.98 13.30
C ARG A 155 -11.81 -7.36 14.79
N PRO A 156 -12.84 -7.03 15.58
CA PRO A 156 -12.83 -7.28 17.02
C PRO A 156 -12.64 -8.75 17.39
N VAL A 157 -13.06 -9.68 16.53
CA VAL A 157 -12.96 -11.13 16.76
C VAL A 157 -11.52 -11.64 16.85
N GLU A 158 -10.57 -10.96 16.21
CA GLU A 158 -9.17 -11.39 16.17
C GLU A 158 -8.45 -11.20 17.54
N TYR A 159 -8.82 -10.17 18.28
CA TYR A 159 -8.16 -9.79 19.52
C TYR A 159 -8.27 -10.83 20.63
N PRO A 160 -9.48 -11.28 21.03
CA PRO A 160 -9.62 -12.29 22.08
C PRO A 160 -9.03 -13.66 21.69
N LEU A 161 -8.97 -14.00 20.41
CA LEU A 161 -8.29 -15.22 19.94
C LEU A 161 -6.81 -15.23 20.25
N LEU A 162 -6.19 -14.04 20.36
CA LEU A 162 -4.79 -13.85 20.69
C LEU A 162 -4.58 -13.44 22.17
N GLY A 163 -5.62 -13.43 22.96
CA GLY A 163 -5.57 -13.00 24.37
C GLY A 163 -5.33 -11.49 24.53
N LEU A 164 -5.71 -10.68 23.53
CA LEU A 164 -5.54 -9.23 23.49
C LEU A 164 -6.87 -8.52 23.69
N ASP A 165 -6.80 -7.26 24.14
CA ASP A 165 -7.95 -6.38 24.23
C ASP A 165 -8.08 -5.54 22.94
N PHE A 166 -9.32 -5.45 22.43
CA PHE A 166 -9.64 -4.61 21.29
C PHE A 166 -9.66 -3.12 21.63
N GLU A 167 -10.09 -2.80 22.85
CA GLU A 167 -10.03 -1.43 23.35
C GLU A 167 -8.58 -1.04 23.65
N GLY A 168 -8.22 0.22 23.50
CA GLY A 168 -6.85 0.68 23.70
C GLY A 168 -5.85 0.29 22.59
N ARG A 169 -6.32 -0.31 21.48
CA ARG A 169 -5.46 -0.68 20.34
C ARG A 169 -4.80 0.52 19.64
N ASP A 170 -5.36 1.70 19.80
CA ASP A 170 -4.76 2.97 19.32
C ASP A 170 -3.47 3.30 20.07
N GLU A 171 -3.47 3.16 21.38
CA GLU A 171 -2.29 3.39 22.22
C GLU A 171 -1.25 2.28 22.02
N THR A 172 -1.71 1.00 21.96
CA THR A 172 -0.83 -0.14 21.65
C THR A 172 -0.15 0.04 20.29
N PHE A 173 -0.88 0.58 19.31
CA PHE A 173 -0.31 0.89 17.99
C PHE A 173 0.85 1.91 18.11
N ARG A 174 0.66 3.01 18.85
CA ARG A 174 1.72 4.02 19.06
C ARG A 174 2.94 3.47 19.75
N GLN A 175 2.72 2.73 20.83
CA GLN A 175 3.81 2.11 21.61
C GLN A 175 4.61 1.12 20.76
N ASN A 176 3.92 0.25 20.00
CA ASN A 176 4.55 -0.74 19.16
C ASN A 176 5.33 -0.09 18.00
N LEU A 177 4.80 0.98 17.40
CA LEU A 177 5.52 1.74 16.37
C LEU A 177 6.80 2.38 16.93
N GLY A 178 6.71 2.97 18.11
CA GLY A 178 7.86 3.54 18.82
C GLY A 178 8.93 2.50 19.07
N TYR A 179 8.53 1.34 19.63
CA TYR A 179 9.43 0.22 19.87
C TYR A 179 10.16 -0.24 18.61
N MET A 180 9.43 -0.44 17.50
CA MET A 180 10.01 -0.88 16.25
C MET A 180 11.08 0.09 15.73
N ARG A 181 10.78 1.38 15.74
CA ARG A 181 11.72 2.42 15.30
C ARG A 181 12.98 2.45 16.15
N GLU A 182 12.84 2.32 17.46
CA GLU A 182 14.00 2.23 18.36
C GLU A 182 14.82 0.97 18.13
N ALA A 183 14.17 -0.18 17.89
CA ALA A 183 14.85 -1.45 17.64
C ALA A 183 15.67 -1.47 16.34
N TRP A 184 15.29 -0.65 15.35
CA TRP A 184 16.08 -0.49 14.11
C TRP A 184 17.31 0.40 14.29
N ASN A 185 17.31 1.28 15.31
CA ASN A 185 18.44 2.13 15.60
C ASN A 185 19.56 1.35 16.32
N ASN A 186 20.77 1.91 16.30
CA ASN A 186 21.85 1.42 17.13
C ASN A 186 21.67 1.87 18.60
N GLY A 187 22.23 1.13 19.54
CA GLY A 187 22.25 1.56 20.95
C GLY A 187 21.40 0.70 21.89
N GLY A 188 21.19 -0.55 21.53
CA GLY A 188 20.52 -1.54 22.37
C GLY A 188 19.01 -1.63 22.13
N LEU A 189 18.42 -2.74 22.58
CA LEU A 189 16.99 -3.00 22.42
C LEU A 189 16.17 -2.35 23.55
N PRO A 190 15.02 -1.73 23.22
CA PRO A 190 14.14 -1.19 24.25
C PRO A 190 13.58 -2.31 25.13
N LEU A 191 13.53 -2.07 26.43
CA LEU A 191 12.85 -2.90 27.42
C LEU A 191 11.51 -2.25 27.76
N GLY A 192 10.52 -3.04 28.14
CA GLY A 192 9.16 -2.54 28.41
C GLY A 192 9.04 -1.55 29.58
N ASP A 193 10.10 -1.32 30.34
CA ASP A 193 10.19 -0.39 31.47
C ASP A 193 10.93 0.93 31.15
N GLY A 194 11.15 1.23 29.87
CA GLY A 194 11.84 2.43 29.41
C GLY A 194 13.38 2.34 29.42
N ARG A 195 13.96 1.24 29.92
CA ARG A 195 15.40 0.96 29.83
C ARG A 195 15.75 0.36 28.47
N LYS A 196 17.06 0.24 28.20
CA LYS A 196 17.61 -0.47 27.04
C LYS A 196 18.61 -1.55 27.49
N ALA A 197 18.54 -2.67 26.79
CA ALA A 197 19.58 -3.70 26.88
C ALA A 197 20.69 -3.32 25.89
N ALA A 198 21.70 -2.59 26.40
CA ALA A 198 22.74 -1.97 25.58
C ALA A 198 23.62 -2.97 24.82
N GLU A 199 23.78 -4.18 25.35
CA GLU A 199 24.54 -5.28 24.76
C GLU A 199 23.77 -6.14 23.77
N LEU A 200 22.43 -5.94 23.67
CA LEU A 200 21.57 -6.67 22.73
C LEU A 200 21.24 -5.81 21.51
N ASP A 201 21.17 -6.44 20.35
CA ASP A 201 20.81 -5.75 19.12
C ASP A 201 19.88 -6.58 18.24
N LEU A 202 19.14 -5.91 17.34
CA LEU A 202 18.30 -6.54 16.35
C LEU A 202 19.01 -6.53 15.00
N LEU A 203 19.36 -7.72 14.50
CA LEU A 203 20.04 -7.91 13.23
C LEU A 203 19.21 -8.80 12.28
N PRO A 204 19.24 -8.56 10.93
CA PRO A 204 19.98 -7.47 10.29
C PRO A 204 19.35 -6.12 10.63
N LYS A 205 20.11 -5.04 10.44
CA LYS A 205 19.53 -3.71 10.37
C LYS A 205 18.83 -3.53 9.01
N PRO A 206 17.86 -2.63 8.87
CA PRO A 206 17.30 -2.29 7.57
C PRO A 206 18.37 -1.90 6.55
N SER A 207 18.17 -2.25 5.29
CA SER A 207 19.00 -1.78 4.17
C SER A 207 18.73 -0.31 3.85
N GLN A 208 17.49 0.12 4.00
CA GLN A 208 17.11 1.53 3.93
C GLN A 208 17.56 2.24 5.21
N GLN A 209 17.89 3.52 5.14
CA GLN A 209 18.22 4.31 6.33
C GLN A 209 17.10 4.23 7.38
N THR A 210 15.85 4.27 6.92
CA THR A 210 14.64 3.96 7.68
C THR A 210 13.67 3.20 6.77
N ILE A 211 13.03 2.14 7.27
CA ILE A 211 11.94 1.50 6.53
C ILE A 211 10.76 2.48 6.50
N PRO A 212 10.28 2.89 5.31
CA PRO A 212 9.11 3.76 5.23
C PRO A 212 7.89 3.11 5.86
N THR A 213 7.18 3.89 6.69
CA THR A 213 5.97 3.45 7.37
C THR A 213 4.77 4.26 6.88
N ILE A 214 3.74 3.59 6.39
CA ILE A 214 2.48 4.21 6.00
C ILE A 214 1.33 3.69 6.85
N ILE A 215 0.26 4.50 7.02
CA ILE A 215 -0.93 4.06 7.74
C ILE A 215 -2.03 3.66 6.77
N ALA A 216 -2.62 2.48 6.98
CA ALA A 216 -3.82 2.03 6.28
C ALA A 216 -5.08 2.49 7.05
N GLY A 217 -5.89 3.31 6.39
CA GLY A 217 -7.02 4.00 7.04
C GLY A 217 -6.56 5.13 7.95
N ASN A 218 -7.08 5.18 9.17
CA ASN A 218 -6.69 6.15 10.19
C ASN A 218 -6.02 5.51 11.42
N GLY A 219 -6.05 4.17 11.54
CA GLY A 219 -5.43 3.46 12.65
C GLY A 219 -5.87 3.91 14.04
N GLN A 220 -7.07 4.50 14.19
CA GLN A 220 -7.57 5.13 15.42
C GLN A 220 -6.74 6.36 15.87
N GLN A 221 -5.99 6.97 14.95
CA GLN A 221 -5.15 8.14 15.20
C GLN A 221 -5.79 9.41 14.63
N SER A 222 -5.45 10.58 15.19
CA SER A 222 -5.83 11.86 14.61
C SER A 222 -5.05 12.15 13.32
N ASP A 223 -5.59 13.01 12.47
CA ASP A 223 -4.93 13.38 11.22
C ASP A 223 -3.60 14.12 11.47
N GLU A 224 -3.49 14.91 12.55
CA GLU A 224 -2.25 15.57 12.98
C GLU A 224 -1.19 14.56 13.40
N TRP A 225 -1.60 13.53 14.18
CA TRP A 225 -0.68 12.47 14.58
C TRP A 225 -0.18 11.69 13.37
N ILE A 226 -1.09 11.33 12.45
CA ILE A 226 -0.74 10.62 11.20
C ILE A 226 0.26 11.44 10.40
N ALA A 227 -0.03 12.71 10.16
CA ALA A 227 0.84 13.59 9.38
C ALA A 227 2.24 13.74 9.99
N SER A 228 2.34 13.75 11.32
CA SER A 228 3.61 13.93 12.03
C SER A 228 4.40 12.62 12.19
N ASN A 229 3.75 11.47 12.14
CA ASN A 229 4.38 10.19 12.49
C ASN A 229 4.47 9.17 11.34
N MET A 230 3.76 9.38 10.24
CA MET A 230 3.74 8.40 9.13
C MET A 230 4.30 9.03 7.85
N ASP A 231 5.00 8.24 7.04
CA ASP A 231 5.57 8.69 5.77
C ASP A 231 4.52 8.75 4.65
N GLY A 232 3.38 8.12 4.86
CA GLY A 232 2.27 8.15 3.91
C GLY A 232 0.96 7.68 4.51
N ARG A 233 -0.11 7.88 3.74
CA ARG A 233 -1.46 7.46 4.09
C ARG A 233 -2.07 6.64 2.95
N PHE A 234 -2.62 5.47 3.27
CA PHE A 234 -3.33 4.61 2.36
C PHE A 234 -4.81 4.60 2.74
N VAL A 235 -5.67 5.12 1.86
CA VAL A 235 -7.10 5.26 2.12
C VAL A 235 -7.94 4.37 1.20
N TYR A 236 -9.11 3.97 1.69
CA TYR A 236 -10.10 3.32 0.83
C TYR A 236 -10.59 4.29 -0.25
N PRO A 237 -11.00 3.76 -1.43
CA PRO A 237 -11.51 4.57 -2.51
C PRO A 237 -12.71 5.40 -2.06
N GLY A 238 -12.69 6.67 -2.39
CA GLY A 238 -13.80 7.61 -2.28
C GLY A 238 -14.08 8.25 -3.63
N GLY A 239 -15.05 9.18 -3.71
CA GLY A 239 -15.16 10.07 -4.86
C GLY A 239 -13.89 10.93 -4.99
N VAL A 240 -13.60 11.42 -6.20
CA VAL A 240 -12.40 12.21 -6.50
C VAL A 240 -12.27 13.41 -5.57
N ASP A 241 -13.36 14.16 -5.33
CA ASP A 241 -13.36 15.35 -4.47
C ASP A 241 -13.02 15.04 -3.01
N ARG A 242 -13.60 13.96 -2.46
CA ARG A 242 -13.27 13.51 -1.11
C ARG A 242 -11.79 13.13 -1.00
N THR A 243 -11.30 12.41 -1.98
CA THR A 243 -9.88 11.99 -2.04
C THR A 243 -8.97 13.21 -2.14
N ALA A 244 -9.34 14.21 -2.96
CA ALA A 244 -8.62 15.48 -3.08
C ALA A 244 -8.56 16.24 -1.74
N GLY A 245 -9.68 16.34 -1.03
CA GLY A 245 -9.73 16.96 0.30
C GLY A 245 -8.81 16.26 1.29
N GLN A 246 -8.88 14.92 1.38
CA GLN A 246 -8.02 14.14 2.27
C GLN A 246 -6.52 14.28 1.94
N ALA A 247 -6.17 14.26 0.66
CA ALA A 247 -4.78 14.44 0.23
C ALA A 247 -4.26 15.85 0.53
N ALA A 248 -5.08 16.88 0.31
CA ALA A 248 -4.74 18.27 0.61
C ALA A 248 -4.55 18.49 2.12
N ASP A 249 -5.45 17.95 2.96
CA ASP A 249 -5.36 18.04 4.41
C ASP A 249 -4.11 17.35 4.96
N PHE A 250 -3.83 16.14 4.48
CA PHE A 250 -2.63 15.40 4.89
C PHE A 250 -1.35 16.20 4.58
N ARG A 251 -1.25 16.79 3.38
CA ARG A 251 -0.09 17.61 3.00
C ARG A 251 0.02 18.91 3.76
N ARG A 252 -1.12 19.57 4.00
CA ARG A 252 -1.16 20.80 4.80
C ARG A 252 -0.65 20.55 6.22
N LEU A 253 -1.05 19.44 6.84
CA LEU A 253 -0.61 19.06 8.19
C LEU A 253 0.89 18.72 8.21
N ARG A 254 1.39 18.00 7.21
CA ARG A 254 2.83 17.70 7.10
C ARG A 254 3.66 18.97 6.92
N HIS A 255 3.22 19.86 6.06
CA HIS A 255 3.89 21.16 5.88
C HIS A 255 3.90 21.97 7.17
N ALA A 256 2.80 21.99 7.93
CA ALA A 256 2.73 22.65 9.23
C ALA A 256 3.69 22.05 10.28
N ALA A 257 4.06 20.78 10.12
CA ALA A 257 5.03 20.08 10.96
C ALA A 257 6.47 20.14 10.41
N ASP A 258 6.74 20.94 9.38
CA ASP A 258 8.04 21.06 8.69
C ASP A 258 8.57 19.71 8.16
N LEU A 259 7.66 18.87 7.68
CA LEU A 259 7.96 17.57 7.09
C LEU A 259 7.80 17.63 5.57
N ASP A 260 8.42 16.65 4.89
CA ASP A 260 8.20 16.46 3.46
C ASP A 260 6.73 16.19 3.15
N ARG A 261 6.39 16.24 1.86
CA ARG A 261 5.02 16.13 1.36
C ARG A 261 4.32 14.81 1.75
N GLY A 262 5.08 13.74 2.04
CA GLY A 262 4.56 12.40 2.25
C GLY A 262 3.92 11.79 0.98
N VAL A 263 3.44 10.55 1.09
CA VAL A 263 2.80 9.81 -0.01
C VAL A 263 1.33 9.57 0.29
N PHE A 264 0.45 9.90 -0.67
CA PHE A 264 -0.99 9.66 -0.55
C PHE A 264 -1.42 8.54 -1.52
N ILE A 265 -1.95 7.46 -0.97
CA ILE A 265 -2.25 6.22 -1.67
C ILE A 265 -3.74 5.92 -1.57
N THR A 266 -4.35 5.43 -2.65
CA THR A 266 -5.70 4.88 -2.63
C THR A 266 -5.76 3.50 -3.26
N ALA A 267 -6.84 2.75 -3.04
CA ALA A 267 -7.12 1.49 -3.72
C ALA A 267 -8.19 1.67 -4.80
N PHE A 268 -8.32 0.68 -5.69
CA PHE A 268 -9.41 0.59 -6.64
C PHE A 268 -9.69 -0.85 -7.04
N HIS A 269 -10.94 -1.31 -6.87
CA HIS A 269 -11.38 -2.63 -7.29
C HIS A 269 -11.80 -2.58 -8.76
N LEU A 270 -10.98 -3.15 -9.64
CA LEU A 270 -11.12 -3.00 -11.07
C LEU A 270 -11.64 -4.28 -11.75
N ASP A 271 -12.68 -4.11 -12.56
CA ASP A 271 -13.09 -5.04 -13.61
C ASP A 271 -12.86 -4.34 -14.96
N LEU A 272 -11.66 -4.53 -15.54
CA LEU A 272 -11.32 -3.90 -16.83
C LEU A 272 -12.10 -4.56 -17.95
N ALA A 273 -12.95 -3.76 -18.64
CA ALA A 273 -13.81 -4.26 -19.71
C ALA A 273 -13.01 -4.53 -21.00
N ASP A 274 -13.54 -5.44 -21.84
CA ASP A 274 -12.98 -5.73 -23.17
C ASP A 274 -13.16 -4.56 -24.13
N ASP A 275 -14.31 -3.87 -24.07
CA ASP A 275 -14.53 -2.63 -24.82
C ASP A 275 -13.71 -1.50 -24.18
N PRO A 276 -12.70 -0.97 -24.87
CA PRO A 276 -11.90 0.14 -24.34
C PRO A 276 -12.70 1.41 -24.04
N GLY A 277 -13.88 1.56 -24.61
CA GLY A 277 -14.77 2.71 -24.44
C GLY A 277 -15.90 2.50 -23.44
N GLU A 278 -16.02 1.32 -22.81
CA GLU A 278 -17.11 1.02 -21.88
C GLU A 278 -17.13 2.03 -20.73
N LEU A 279 -18.31 2.68 -20.57
CA LEU A 279 -18.50 3.67 -19.51
C LEU A 279 -18.49 3.00 -18.13
N PRO A 280 -18.12 3.73 -17.07
CA PRO A 280 -18.02 3.17 -15.73
C PRO A 280 -19.36 2.63 -15.22
N THR A 281 -19.38 1.37 -14.81
CA THR A 281 -20.46 0.79 -14.00
C THR A 281 -19.93 0.66 -12.57
N PRO A 282 -20.43 1.48 -11.61
CA PRO A 282 -19.94 1.51 -10.26
C PRO A 282 -20.07 0.17 -9.54
N ARG A 283 -19.08 -0.15 -8.69
CA ARG A 283 -19.06 -1.27 -7.76
C ARG A 283 -18.55 -0.80 -6.40
N LYS A 284 -18.72 -1.59 -5.37
CA LYS A 284 -18.13 -1.29 -4.06
C LYS A 284 -16.60 -1.13 -4.23
N PHE A 285 -16.08 0.04 -3.86
CA PHE A 285 -14.66 0.40 -3.93
C PHE A 285 -14.04 0.47 -5.33
N GLY A 286 -14.84 0.55 -6.40
CA GLY A 286 -14.31 0.61 -7.75
C GLY A 286 -15.39 0.57 -8.84
N ALA A 287 -15.04 0.02 -10.00
CA ALA A 287 -15.96 -0.06 -11.14
C ALA A 287 -15.59 -1.18 -12.12
N ARG A 288 -16.56 -1.59 -12.93
CA ARG A 288 -16.31 -2.13 -14.26
C ARG A 288 -16.20 -0.97 -15.21
N ILE A 289 -15.12 -0.92 -16.02
CA ILE A 289 -14.77 0.27 -16.79
C ILE A 289 -13.86 -0.10 -17.96
N GLY A 290 -14.04 0.53 -19.11
CA GLY A 290 -13.12 0.44 -20.24
C GLY A 290 -11.83 1.22 -20.01
N ARG A 291 -10.77 0.84 -20.71
CA ARG A 291 -9.45 1.45 -20.59
C ARG A 291 -9.43 2.97 -20.73
N LYS A 292 -10.20 3.53 -21.71
CA LYS A 292 -10.21 4.97 -21.98
C LYS A 292 -10.75 5.78 -20.80
N PRO A 293 -11.98 5.55 -20.30
CA PRO A 293 -12.48 6.25 -19.14
C PRO A 293 -11.71 5.90 -17.85
N PHE A 294 -11.05 4.75 -17.78
CA PHE A 294 -10.15 4.44 -16.67
C PHE A 294 -8.91 5.34 -16.67
N LEU A 295 -8.30 5.60 -17.82
CA LEU A 295 -7.21 6.57 -17.93
C LEU A 295 -7.63 7.98 -17.52
N ASP A 296 -8.85 8.40 -17.89
CA ASP A 296 -9.41 9.69 -17.46
C ASP A 296 -9.59 9.74 -15.93
N HIS A 297 -10.05 8.64 -15.33
CA HIS A 297 -10.15 8.52 -13.87
C HIS A 297 -8.78 8.60 -13.17
N LEU A 298 -7.75 7.95 -13.72
CA LEU A 298 -6.38 8.05 -13.20
C LEU A 298 -5.85 9.48 -13.25
N GLU A 299 -6.14 10.20 -14.32
CA GLU A 299 -5.75 11.61 -14.46
C GLU A 299 -6.47 12.51 -13.43
N GLN A 300 -7.76 12.27 -13.18
CA GLN A 300 -8.50 12.96 -12.13
C GLN A 300 -7.90 12.70 -10.74
N LEU A 301 -7.56 11.45 -10.42
CA LEU A 301 -6.90 11.11 -9.15
C LEU A 301 -5.52 11.75 -9.02
N ARG A 302 -4.74 11.78 -10.10
CA ARG A 302 -3.47 12.50 -10.14
C ARG A 302 -3.67 13.99 -9.84
N GLY A 303 -4.67 14.61 -10.49
CA GLY A 303 -5.07 16.00 -10.23
C GLY A 303 -5.54 16.24 -8.79
N ALA A 304 -6.21 15.27 -8.19
CA ALA A 304 -6.63 15.26 -6.80
C ALA A 304 -5.46 15.06 -5.81
N GLY A 305 -4.26 14.83 -6.33
CA GLY A 305 -3.07 14.71 -5.51
C GLY A 305 -2.76 13.30 -5.00
N VAL A 306 -3.33 12.27 -5.59
CA VAL A 306 -2.94 10.87 -5.35
C VAL A 306 -1.59 10.61 -6.01
N ASP A 307 -0.68 9.98 -5.28
CA ASP A 307 0.65 9.60 -5.77
C ASP A 307 0.70 8.17 -6.29
N HIS A 308 -0.09 7.30 -5.67
CA HIS A 308 -0.11 5.88 -6.00
C HIS A 308 -1.50 5.27 -5.85
N MET A 309 -1.87 4.36 -6.75
CA MET A 309 -3.10 3.60 -6.63
C MET A 309 -2.82 2.10 -6.67
N ALA A 310 -3.28 1.38 -5.65
CA ALA A 310 -3.28 -0.08 -5.60
C ALA A 310 -4.54 -0.61 -6.29
N VAL A 311 -4.37 -1.44 -7.32
CA VAL A 311 -5.47 -2.03 -8.10
C VAL A 311 -5.72 -3.45 -7.63
N LEU A 312 -6.94 -3.74 -7.19
CA LEU A 312 -7.40 -5.09 -6.88
C LEU A 312 -8.16 -5.67 -8.07
N LEU A 313 -7.69 -6.78 -8.63
CA LEU A 313 -8.23 -7.40 -9.84
C LEU A 313 -9.23 -8.55 -9.58
N ARG A 314 -9.56 -8.86 -8.32
CA ARG A 314 -10.51 -9.92 -7.97
C ARG A 314 -11.88 -9.83 -8.66
N PRO A 315 -12.44 -8.61 -8.93
CA PRO A 315 -13.69 -8.49 -9.69
C PRO A 315 -13.57 -8.71 -11.19
N SER A 316 -12.35 -8.86 -11.73
CA SER A 316 -12.12 -8.98 -13.17
C SER A 316 -12.81 -10.20 -13.76
N ARG A 317 -13.59 -9.99 -14.82
CA ARG A 317 -14.19 -11.08 -15.61
C ARG A 317 -13.21 -11.67 -16.61
N ARG A 318 -12.19 -10.89 -16.97
CA ARG A 318 -11.14 -11.30 -17.91
C ARG A 318 -10.03 -12.09 -17.22
N PRO A 319 -9.31 -12.96 -17.95
CA PRO A 319 -8.13 -13.62 -17.44
C PRO A 319 -7.07 -12.62 -16.98
N LEU A 320 -6.53 -12.79 -15.77
CA LEU A 320 -5.57 -11.84 -15.19
C LEU A 320 -4.32 -11.61 -16.05
N PRO A 321 -3.71 -12.63 -16.71
CA PRO A 321 -2.56 -12.38 -17.58
C PRO A 321 -2.83 -11.38 -18.68
N GLU A 322 -4.02 -11.44 -19.30
CA GLU A 322 -4.44 -10.54 -20.38
C GLU A 322 -4.62 -9.11 -19.86
N VAL A 323 -5.23 -8.97 -18.68
CA VAL A 323 -5.42 -7.67 -18.02
C VAL A 323 -4.06 -7.07 -17.67
N ILE A 324 -3.14 -7.84 -17.09
CA ILE A 324 -1.78 -7.39 -16.75
C ILE A 324 -1.02 -6.96 -18.02
N ASP A 325 -1.14 -7.72 -19.11
CA ASP A 325 -0.55 -7.38 -20.40
C ASP A 325 -1.12 -6.08 -20.99
N GLU A 326 -2.42 -5.83 -20.84
CA GLU A 326 -3.03 -4.58 -21.27
C GLU A 326 -2.55 -3.39 -20.43
N PHE A 327 -2.39 -3.59 -19.11
CA PHE A 327 -1.75 -2.57 -18.26
C PHE A 327 -0.34 -2.24 -18.78
N ALA A 328 0.48 -3.24 -19.03
CA ALA A 328 1.86 -3.05 -19.47
C ALA A 328 1.96 -2.28 -20.80
N ARG A 329 1.09 -2.60 -21.76
CA ARG A 329 1.17 -2.04 -23.11
C ARG A 329 0.41 -0.73 -23.28
N GLU A 330 -0.72 -0.56 -22.58
CA GLU A 330 -1.68 0.48 -22.92
C GLU A 330 -1.97 1.47 -21.79
N ILE A 331 -1.76 1.11 -20.52
CA ILE A 331 -2.11 1.95 -19.38
C ILE A 331 -0.86 2.56 -18.76
N LEU A 332 0.08 1.72 -18.27
CA LEU A 332 1.28 2.18 -17.57
C LEU A 332 2.14 3.17 -18.37
N PRO A 333 2.34 3.01 -19.70
CA PRO A 333 3.12 3.97 -20.48
C PRO A 333 2.47 5.36 -20.62
N ARG A 334 1.15 5.47 -20.35
CA ARG A 334 0.38 6.72 -20.52
C ARG A 334 0.27 7.54 -19.26
N ILE A 335 0.27 6.92 -18.08
CA ILE A 335 0.13 7.63 -16.80
C ILE A 335 1.43 8.34 -16.34
N GLY A 336 2.58 7.98 -16.92
CA GLY A 336 3.87 8.59 -16.63
C GLY A 336 4.25 9.79 -17.51
N LYS A 337 3.41 10.17 -18.48
CA LYS A 337 3.66 11.32 -19.36
C LYS A 337 2.69 12.44 -19.00
N ALA A 338 3.21 13.57 -18.52
CA ALA A 338 2.43 14.80 -18.40
C ALA A 338 1.86 15.14 -19.78
N THR A 339 0.58 14.86 -20.03
CA THR A 339 -0.12 15.38 -21.20
C THR A 339 -0.36 16.86 -20.96
N ALA A 340 0.29 17.70 -21.76
CA ALA A 340 -0.10 19.09 -21.93
C ALA A 340 -1.46 19.11 -22.64
N GLY A 341 -2.53 19.07 -21.89
CA GLY A 341 -3.90 19.13 -22.37
C GLY A 341 -4.71 20.19 -21.61
N PRO A 342 -5.74 20.80 -22.21
CA PRO A 342 -6.47 21.93 -21.65
C PRO A 342 -7.19 21.54 -20.35
N ARG A 343 -7.19 22.45 -19.37
CA ARG A 343 -7.97 22.33 -18.13
C ARG A 343 -9.45 22.18 -18.45
N PRO A 344 -10.16 21.20 -17.90
CA PRO A 344 -11.61 21.17 -18.00
C PRO A 344 -12.22 22.31 -17.20
N SER A 345 -13.24 22.94 -17.80
CA SER A 345 -14.09 23.95 -17.18
C SER A 345 -14.87 23.37 -15.99
N PRO A 346 -15.03 24.12 -14.90
CA PRO A 346 -15.79 23.67 -13.74
C PRO A 346 -17.28 23.92 -13.99
N ASP A 347 -18.00 22.97 -14.57
CA ASP A 347 -19.47 22.98 -14.55
C ASP A 347 -20.02 21.63 -15.05
N LYS A 348 -20.35 20.76 -14.08
CA LYS A 348 -21.51 19.87 -14.10
C LYS A 348 -21.62 19.16 -12.75
N GLU A 349 -22.51 19.70 -11.94
CA GLU A 349 -23.00 19.07 -10.72
C GLU A 349 -23.60 17.70 -11.01
N PHE A 350 -23.11 16.68 -10.30
CA PHE A 350 -23.84 15.42 -10.13
C PHE A 350 -24.63 15.50 -8.83
N VAL A 351 -25.95 15.64 -8.97
CA VAL A 351 -26.93 15.56 -7.88
C VAL A 351 -26.99 14.11 -7.41
N HIS A 352 -26.86 13.92 -6.11
CA HIS A 352 -27.10 12.66 -5.42
C HIS A 352 -28.59 12.56 -5.05
N GLU A 353 -29.24 11.48 -5.44
CA GLU A 353 -30.33 10.84 -4.69
C GLU A 353 -29.86 9.48 -4.18
#